data_e8714aa7552c9b421a3850a939ca9cc6
#
_entry.id   e8714aa7552c9b421a3850a939ca9cc6
#
_cell.length_a   1.000
_cell.length_b   1.000
_cell.length_c   1.000
_cell.angle_alpha   90.00
_cell.angle_beta   90.00
_cell.angle_gamma   90.00
#
_symmetry.space_group_name_H-M   'P 1'
#
loop_
_entity.id
_entity.type
_entity.pdbx_description
1 polymer ?
#
loop_
_entity_poly.entity_id
_entity_poly.type
_entity_poly.pdbx_seq_one_letter_code
_entity_poly.pdbx_strand_id
1 'polypeptide(L)'
;MAREIREIPPATERLLAEHDLVAAVADRIRKAEPRVVVISGRGSSGNVGTFLRYLFETRAGLLVSTSAPSVVTTYRQSLDMRDAVFIVISQSGRCPDLVMGARSARKSGALTIAIVNDVTSPVALACELTLPVGAGLEHAVAATKSVVLSMVISGQLIAALTSDHALREKIKQLPQRFSHALTCDWSAWRQLRSSACRVRNWARVWIGTGARDRA
;
A
#
# COMPACT_ATOMS: atom_id res chain seq x y z
N MET A 1 -2.48 9.49 -17.67
CA MET A 1 -3.11 8.20 -17.28
C MET A 1 -2.82 7.07 -18.26
N ALA A 2 -3.36 7.03 -19.51
CA ALA A 2 -3.13 5.90 -20.44
C ALA A 2 -1.63 5.63 -20.73
N ARG A 3 -0.81 6.67 -20.90
CA ARG A 3 0.64 6.53 -21.04
C ARG A 3 1.27 5.90 -19.79
N GLU A 4 0.91 6.39 -18.61
CA GLU A 4 1.45 5.91 -17.33
C GLU A 4 1.06 4.45 -17.02
N ILE A 5 -0.13 4.03 -17.46
CA ILE A 5 -0.55 2.63 -17.36
C ILE A 5 0.35 1.73 -18.21
N ARG A 6 0.77 2.18 -19.41
CA ARG A 6 1.68 1.42 -20.26
C ARG A 6 3.11 1.37 -19.70
N GLU A 7 3.47 2.25 -18.79
CA GLU A 7 4.76 2.24 -18.10
C GLU A 7 4.83 1.23 -16.95
N ILE A 8 3.69 0.62 -16.55
CA ILE A 8 3.64 -0.34 -15.41
C ILE A 8 4.54 -1.55 -15.63
N PRO A 9 4.50 -2.27 -16.77
CA PRO A 9 5.35 -3.45 -16.94
C PRO A 9 6.85 -3.14 -16.81
N PRO A 10 7.45 -2.19 -17.58
CA PRO A 10 8.87 -1.91 -17.46
C PRO A 10 9.26 -1.29 -16.11
N ALA A 11 8.36 -0.56 -15.47
CA ALA A 11 8.60 -0.06 -14.11
C ALA A 11 8.59 -1.20 -13.07
N THR A 12 7.74 -2.21 -13.26
CA THR A 12 7.73 -3.41 -12.42
C THR A 12 9.02 -4.21 -12.57
N GLU A 13 9.55 -4.37 -13.78
CA GLU A 13 10.84 -5.04 -14.01
C GLU A 13 11.98 -4.36 -13.24
N ARG A 14 12.06 -3.03 -13.30
CA ARG A 14 13.06 -2.27 -12.53
C ARG A 14 12.88 -2.45 -11.02
N LEU A 15 11.63 -2.37 -10.53
CA LEU A 15 11.35 -2.54 -9.11
C LEU A 15 11.73 -3.93 -8.62
N LEU A 16 11.53 -4.98 -9.42
CA LEU A 16 11.88 -6.35 -9.06
C LEU A 16 13.39 -6.59 -8.98
N ALA A 17 14.22 -5.72 -9.53
CA ALA A 17 15.67 -5.79 -9.41
C ALA A 17 16.19 -5.34 -8.03
N GLU A 18 15.41 -4.58 -7.26
CA GLU A 18 15.77 -4.03 -5.94
C GLU A 18 15.58 -5.04 -4.80
N HIS A 19 16.07 -6.28 -4.95
CA HIS A 19 15.83 -7.36 -3.98
C HIS A 19 16.49 -7.15 -2.64
N ASP A 20 17.72 -6.64 -2.61
CA ASP A 20 18.54 -6.55 -1.40
C ASP A 20 17.93 -5.60 -0.37
N LEU A 21 17.39 -4.48 -0.84
CA LEU A 21 16.73 -3.51 0.03
C LEU A 21 15.46 -4.08 0.69
N VAL A 22 14.65 -4.79 -0.09
CA VAL A 22 13.43 -5.43 0.42
C VAL A 22 13.78 -6.52 1.44
N ALA A 23 14.82 -7.31 1.18
CA ALA A 23 15.29 -8.32 2.11
C ALA A 23 15.80 -7.70 3.43
N ALA A 24 16.57 -6.62 3.33
CA ALA A 24 17.07 -5.89 4.51
C ALA A 24 15.93 -5.33 5.37
N VAL A 25 14.87 -4.77 4.74
CA VAL A 25 13.70 -4.28 5.48
C VAL A 25 12.93 -5.45 6.12
N ALA A 26 12.76 -6.57 5.42
CA ALA A 26 12.13 -7.77 5.98
C ALA A 26 12.91 -8.31 7.20
N ASP A 27 14.24 -8.32 7.14
CA ASP A 27 15.10 -8.71 8.27
C ASP A 27 14.94 -7.78 9.47
N ARG A 28 14.82 -6.47 9.23
CA ARG A 28 14.56 -5.50 10.30
C ARG A 28 13.20 -5.73 10.97
N ILE A 29 12.15 -6.07 10.18
CA ILE A 29 10.84 -6.42 10.73
C ILE A 29 10.95 -7.70 11.56
N ARG A 30 11.63 -8.75 11.08
CA ARG A 30 11.81 -10.00 11.85
C ARG A 30 12.53 -9.76 13.18
N LYS A 31 13.61 -8.97 13.16
CA LYS A 31 14.38 -8.63 14.37
C LYS A 31 13.60 -7.77 15.36
N ALA A 32 12.63 -6.99 14.90
CA ALA A 32 11.78 -6.16 15.75
C ALA A 32 10.69 -6.98 16.45
N GLU A 33 10.41 -8.20 16.00
CA GLU A 33 9.38 -9.12 16.55
C GLU A 33 8.05 -8.40 16.86
N PRO A 34 7.46 -7.67 15.89
CA PRO A 34 6.34 -6.81 16.19
C PRO A 34 5.09 -7.61 16.58
N ARG A 35 4.35 -7.10 17.54
CA ARG A 35 3.04 -7.64 17.91
C ARG A 35 1.91 -7.12 17.02
N VAL A 36 2.11 -5.96 16.39
CA VAL A 36 1.12 -5.31 15.54
C VAL A 36 1.80 -4.53 14.42
N VAL A 37 1.16 -4.52 13.25
CA VAL A 37 1.53 -3.64 12.15
C VAL A 37 0.48 -2.53 12.04
N VAL A 38 0.91 -1.27 12.05
CA VAL A 38 0.03 -0.11 11.88
C VAL A 38 0.28 0.49 10.51
N ILE A 39 -0.75 0.55 9.68
CA ILE A 39 -0.64 1.06 8.31
C ILE A 39 -1.31 2.43 8.21
N SER A 40 -0.61 3.38 7.60
CA SER A 40 -1.08 4.74 7.35
C SER A 40 -0.97 5.07 5.86
N GLY A 41 -2.09 5.48 5.26
CA GLY A 41 -2.16 5.89 3.85
C GLY A 41 -3.50 6.57 3.56
N ARG A 42 -3.56 7.42 2.53
CA ARG A 42 -4.77 8.15 2.15
C ARG A 42 -5.13 7.89 0.68
N GLY A 43 -6.42 7.94 0.35
CA GLY A 43 -6.90 7.73 -1.01
C GLY A 43 -6.42 6.41 -1.61
N SER A 44 -5.80 6.44 -2.77
CA SER A 44 -5.28 5.24 -3.44
C SER A 44 -4.24 4.49 -2.61
N SER A 45 -3.42 5.20 -1.83
CA SER A 45 -2.46 4.58 -0.90
C SER A 45 -3.15 3.84 0.26
N GLY A 46 -4.34 4.29 0.68
CA GLY A 46 -5.17 3.57 1.63
C GLY A 46 -5.64 2.21 1.10
N ASN A 47 -5.95 2.12 -0.20
CA ASN A 47 -6.30 0.84 -0.85
C ASN A 47 -5.10 -0.12 -0.89
N VAL A 48 -3.89 0.40 -1.15
CA VAL A 48 -2.65 -0.39 -1.03
C VAL A 48 -2.46 -0.86 0.41
N GLY A 49 -2.75 0.00 1.40
CA GLY A 49 -2.73 -0.36 2.82
C GLY A 49 -3.68 -1.50 3.15
N THR A 50 -4.89 -1.49 2.60
CA THR A 50 -5.85 -2.61 2.74
C THR A 50 -5.29 -3.90 2.13
N PHE A 51 -4.70 -3.83 0.93
CA PHE A 51 -4.05 -4.99 0.30
C PHE A 51 -2.91 -5.54 1.16
N LEU A 52 -2.03 -4.66 1.65
CA LEU A 52 -0.91 -5.03 2.50
C LEU A 52 -1.37 -5.63 3.84
N ARG A 53 -2.46 -5.12 4.41
CA ARG A 53 -3.10 -5.70 5.59
C ARG A 53 -3.45 -7.17 5.37
N TYR A 54 -4.16 -7.50 4.29
CA TYR A 54 -4.50 -8.89 3.98
C TYR A 54 -3.26 -9.77 3.84
N LEU A 55 -2.19 -9.26 3.25
CA LEU A 55 -0.94 -10.00 3.13
C LEU A 55 -0.29 -10.28 4.49
N PHE A 56 -0.21 -9.29 5.38
CA PHE A 56 0.32 -9.48 6.73
C PHE A 56 -0.51 -10.48 7.54
N GLU A 57 -1.83 -10.31 7.55
CA GLU A 57 -2.74 -11.15 8.33
C GLU A 57 -2.78 -12.60 7.80
N THR A 58 -2.82 -12.79 6.47
CA THR A 58 -2.97 -14.12 5.86
C THR A 58 -1.66 -14.88 5.66
N ARG A 59 -0.53 -14.18 5.55
CA ARG A 59 0.77 -14.81 5.23
C ARG A 59 1.76 -14.75 6.37
N ALA A 60 1.77 -13.66 7.13
CA ALA A 60 2.69 -13.48 8.25
C ALA A 60 2.04 -13.71 9.62
N GLY A 61 0.71 -13.86 9.68
CA GLY A 61 -0.03 -14.05 10.94
C GLY A 61 0.03 -12.85 11.88
N LEU A 62 0.38 -11.67 11.36
CA LEU A 62 0.51 -10.44 12.16
C LEU A 62 -0.78 -9.62 12.10
N LEU A 63 -1.27 -9.22 13.27
CA LEU A 63 -2.41 -8.33 13.39
C LEU A 63 -2.10 -6.96 12.77
N VAL A 64 -3.05 -6.42 12.01
CA VAL A 64 -2.90 -5.11 11.37
C VAL A 64 -3.97 -4.14 11.82
N SER A 65 -3.55 -2.94 12.21
CA SER A 65 -4.41 -1.80 12.50
C SER A 65 -4.22 -0.70 11.45
N THR A 66 -5.26 0.10 11.23
CA THR A 66 -5.17 1.31 10.39
C THR A 66 -4.99 2.53 11.27
N SER A 67 -3.99 3.35 10.96
CA SER A 67 -3.74 4.60 11.68
C SER A 67 -4.89 5.59 11.47
N ALA A 68 -5.32 6.24 12.55
CA ALA A 68 -6.21 7.41 12.51
C ALA A 68 -5.37 8.69 12.71
N PRO A 69 -5.00 9.40 11.63
CA PRO A 69 -4.08 10.54 11.73
C PRO A 69 -4.56 11.65 12.68
N SER A 70 -5.86 11.84 12.80
CA SER A 70 -6.46 12.83 13.70
C SER A 70 -6.10 12.64 15.18
N VAL A 71 -5.80 11.41 15.61
CA VAL A 71 -5.34 11.13 16.98
C VAL A 71 -4.08 11.94 17.29
N VAL A 72 -3.14 11.97 16.35
CA VAL A 72 -1.88 12.73 16.49
C VAL A 72 -2.06 14.20 16.12
N THR A 73 -2.74 14.50 15.01
CA THR A 73 -2.77 15.85 14.43
C THR A 73 -3.75 16.78 15.16
N THR A 74 -4.92 16.27 15.51
CA THR A 74 -6.02 17.03 16.13
C THR A 74 -6.02 16.89 17.64
N TYR A 75 -6.03 15.62 18.11
CA TYR A 75 -6.13 15.35 19.55
C TYR A 75 -4.79 15.41 20.28
N ARG A 76 -3.66 15.57 19.53
CA ARG A 76 -2.31 15.70 20.11
C ARG A 76 -1.92 14.53 21.01
N GLN A 77 -2.52 13.34 20.80
CA GLN A 77 -2.23 12.14 21.57
C GLN A 77 -1.05 11.39 20.98
N SER A 78 -0.25 10.81 21.86
CA SER A 78 0.84 9.89 21.52
C SER A 78 0.44 8.47 21.92
N LEU A 79 0.54 7.54 20.99
CA LEU A 79 0.26 6.13 21.26
C LEU A 79 1.58 5.42 21.60
N ASP A 80 1.54 4.46 22.53
CA ASP A 80 2.67 3.56 22.76
C ASP A 80 2.78 2.59 21.59
N MET A 81 3.91 2.60 20.90
CA MET A 81 4.16 1.79 19.69
C MET A 81 5.47 0.99 19.77
N ARG A 82 5.94 0.68 20.97
CA ARG A 82 7.23 0.01 21.17
C ARG A 82 7.34 -1.35 20.48
N ASP A 83 6.24 -2.10 20.40
CA ASP A 83 6.19 -3.42 19.76
C ASP A 83 5.45 -3.37 18.41
N ALA A 84 5.49 -2.22 17.74
CA ALA A 84 4.78 -2.02 16.48
C ALA A 84 5.75 -1.75 15.31
N VAL A 85 5.34 -2.19 14.14
CA VAL A 85 5.84 -1.69 12.86
C VAL A 85 4.84 -0.68 12.32
N PHE A 86 5.28 0.54 12.03
CA PHE A 86 4.45 1.58 11.44
C PHE A 86 4.83 1.79 9.97
N ILE A 87 3.91 1.47 9.06
CA ILE A 87 4.13 1.56 7.60
C ILE A 87 3.34 2.72 7.04
N VAL A 88 4.03 3.68 6.43
CA VAL A 88 3.39 4.80 5.71
C VAL A 88 3.47 4.56 4.22
N ILE A 89 2.33 4.64 3.54
CA ILE A 89 2.25 4.50 2.08
C ILE A 89 1.82 5.83 1.49
N SER A 90 2.67 6.40 0.63
CA SER A 90 2.38 7.70 0.01
C SER A 90 3.11 7.86 -1.32
N GLN A 91 2.39 8.25 -2.37
CA GLN A 91 3.00 8.53 -3.67
C GLN A 91 3.92 9.76 -3.58
N SER A 92 3.44 10.90 -3.12
CA SER A 92 4.24 12.14 -3.04
C SER A 92 5.09 12.25 -1.76
N GLY A 93 4.73 11.54 -0.70
CA GLY A 93 5.39 11.64 0.59
C GLY A 93 5.29 13.02 1.28
N ARG A 94 4.36 13.89 0.87
CA ARG A 94 4.29 15.30 1.30
C ARG A 94 3.09 15.63 2.20
N CYS A 95 2.21 14.66 2.45
CA CYS A 95 1.03 14.90 3.29
C CYS A 95 1.44 15.15 4.75
N PRO A 96 1.11 16.33 5.33
CA PRO A 96 1.53 16.68 6.69
C PRO A 96 1.06 15.69 7.76
N ASP A 97 -0.16 15.17 7.63
CA ASP A 97 -0.72 14.20 8.58
C ASP A 97 0.11 12.92 8.62
N LEU A 98 0.57 12.44 7.45
CA LEU A 98 1.39 11.24 7.35
C LEU A 98 2.78 11.46 7.92
N VAL A 99 3.37 12.65 7.68
CA VAL A 99 4.67 13.04 8.26
C VAL A 99 4.58 13.10 9.78
N MET A 100 3.54 13.75 10.31
CA MET A 100 3.33 13.85 11.77
C MET A 100 3.09 12.47 12.38
N GLY A 101 2.29 11.61 11.74
CA GLY A 101 2.06 10.24 12.17
C GLY A 101 3.34 9.42 12.23
N ALA A 102 4.18 9.47 11.17
CA ALA A 102 5.47 8.78 11.12
C ALA A 102 6.43 9.23 12.23
N ARG A 103 6.56 10.56 12.42
CA ARG A 103 7.40 11.13 13.48
C ARG A 103 6.91 10.72 14.87
N SER A 104 5.60 10.78 15.11
CA SER A 104 5.01 10.36 16.38
C SER A 104 5.26 8.87 16.64
N ALA A 105 5.00 8.01 15.66
CA ALA A 105 5.22 6.57 15.77
C ALA A 105 6.70 6.24 16.09
N ARG A 106 7.63 6.87 15.35
CA ARG A 106 9.06 6.70 15.59
C ARG A 106 9.47 7.14 16.99
N LYS A 107 8.98 8.29 17.45
CA LYS A 107 9.22 8.80 18.81
C LYS A 107 8.66 7.88 19.89
N SER A 108 7.58 7.18 19.58
CA SER A 108 6.92 6.22 20.49
C SER A 108 7.48 4.80 20.40
N GLY A 109 8.61 4.61 19.70
CA GLY A 109 9.36 3.36 19.67
C GLY A 109 9.01 2.39 18.56
N ALA A 110 8.13 2.74 17.61
CA ALA A 110 7.83 1.89 16.46
C ALA A 110 9.01 1.82 15.48
N LEU A 111 9.22 0.66 14.87
CA LEU A 111 9.99 0.56 13.62
C LEU A 111 9.17 1.20 12.50
N THR A 112 9.66 2.29 11.92
CA THR A 112 8.94 3.07 10.92
C THR A 112 9.46 2.81 9.52
N ILE A 113 8.56 2.52 8.58
CA ILE A 113 8.86 2.18 7.18
C ILE A 113 8.01 3.06 6.26
N ALA A 114 8.66 3.73 5.30
CA ALA A 114 8.00 4.48 4.24
C ALA A 114 7.97 3.65 2.94
N ILE A 115 6.80 3.49 2.33
CA ILE A 115 6.64 3.02 0.95
C ILE A 115 6.27 4.25 0.13
N VAL A 116 7.25 4.82 -0.58
CA VAL A 116 7.11 6.13 -1.24
C VAL A 116 7.75 6.14 -2.63
N ASN A 117 7.25 7.00 -3.49
CA ASN A 117 7.84 7.21 -4.82
C ASN A 117 8.99 8.22 -4.80
N ASP A 118 8.96 9.20 -3.88
CA ASP A 118 10.00 10.21 -3.67
C ASP A 118 10.75 9.91 -2.36
N VAL A 119 11.94 9.34 -2.48
CA VAL A 119 12.77 8.96 -1.33
C VAL A 119 13.36 10.17 -0.58
N THR A 120 13.30 11.35 -1.17
CA THR A 120 13.72 12.61 -0.53
C THR A 120 12.55 13.32 0.17
N SER A 121 11.37 12.73 0.11
CA SER A 121 10.15 13.32 0.65
C SER A 121 10.16 13.42 2.19
N PRO A 122 9.38 14.36 2.75
CA PRO A 122 9.25 14.50 4.21
C PRO A 122 8.79 13.23 4.93
N VAL A 123 7.98 12.37 4.30
CA VAL A 123 7.58 11.07 4.86
C VAL A 123 8.75 10.10 4.91
N ALA A 124 9.55 10.01 3.82
CA ALA A 124 10.75 9.18 3.80
C ALA A 124 11.73 9.57 4.91
N LEU A 125 12.00 10.87 5.03
CA LEU A 125 12.91 11.42 6.05
C LEU A 125 12.37 11.25 7.49
N ALA A 126 11.07 11.13 7.68
CA ALA A 126 10.44 10.90 8.98
C ALA A 126 10.54 9.43 9.44
N CYS A 127 10.68 8.49 8.51
CA CYS A 127 10.78 7.07 8.80
C CYS A 127 12.24 6.62 8.96
N GLU A 128 12.43 5.47 9.58
CA GLU A 128 13.75 4.83 9.75
C GLU A 128 14.20 4.11 8.48
N LEU A 129 13.27 3.45 7.82
CA LEU A 129 13.50 2.68 6.61
C LEU A 129 12.62 3.19 5.47
N THR A 130 13.11 3.08 4.23
CA THR A 130 12.36 3.48 3.05
C THR A 130 12.42 2.40 1.98
N LEU A 131 11.25 2.05 1.45
CA LEU A 131 11.08 1.21 0.28
C LEU A 131 10.63 2.09 -0.90
N PRO A 132 11.53 2.34 -1.87
CA PRO A 132 11.22 3.15 -3.03
C PRO A 132 10.27 2.42 -3.97
N VAL A 133 9.21 3.09 -4.40
CA VAL A 133 8.26 2.55 -5.39
C VAL A 133 8.82 2.60 -6.82
N GLY A 134 9.68 3.58 -7.11
CA GLY A 134 10.35 3.70 -8.41
C GLY A 134 9.43 3.96 -9.59
N ALA A 135 8.22 4.51 -9.35
CA ALA A 135 7.25 4.78 -10.42
C ALA A 135 7.65 5.92 -11.35
N GLY A 136 8.65 6.74 -10.97
CA GLY A 136 8.98 7.97 -11.68
C GLY A 136 7.86 9.01 -11.59
N LEU A 137 7.86 9.95 -12.52
CA LEU A 137 6.87 11.03 -12.54
C LEU A 137 5.48 10.48 -12.91
N GLU A 138 4.48 10.83 -12.11
CA GLU A 138 3.07 10.47 -12.32
C GLU A 138 2.19 11.70 -12.16
N HIS A 139 1.45 12.05 -13.23
CA HIS A 139 0.55 13.20 -13.28
C HIS A 139 -0.92 12.82 -13.17
N ALA A 140 -1.22 11.53 -13.31
CA ALA A 140 -2.61 11.08 -13.30
C ALA A 140 -3.25 11.24 -11.93
N VAL A 141 -4.45 11.80 -11.93
CA VAL A 141 -5.42 11.77 -10.83
C VAL A 141 -6.60 10.92 -11.31
N ALA A 142 -6.88 9.77 -10.74
CA ALA A 142 -6.25 9.01 -9.65
C ALA A 142 -4.92 8.38 -10.07
N ALA A 143 -4.08 8.04 -9.06
CA ALA A 143 -2.82 7.35 -9.26
C ALA A 143 -3.02 5.99 -9.94
N THR A 144 -2.09 5.61 -10.81
CA THR A 144 -2.13 4.37 -11.61
C THR A 144 -0.90 3.50 -11.35
N LYS A 145 0.25 3.86 -11.94
CA LYS A 145 1.47 3.05 -11.84
C LYS A 145 2.03 3.02 -10.42
N SER A 146 2.03 4.13 -9.69
CA SER A 146 2.52 4.15 -8.31
C SER A 146 1.71 3.25 -7.37
N VAL A 147 0.39 3.15 -7.56
CA VAL A 147 -0.47 2.23 -6.80
C VAL A 147 -0.10 0.77 -7.09
N VAL A 148 0.01 0.40 -8.37
CA VAL A 148 0.35 -0.97 -8.76
C VAL A 148 1.73 -1.34 -8.24
N LEU A 149 2.73 -0.47 -8.42
CA LEU A 149 4.08 -0.73 -7.94
C LEU A 149 4.16 -0.78 -6.41
N SER A 150 3.36 0.03 -5.71
CA SER A 150 3.25 -0.08 -4.24
C SER A 150 2.67 -1.43 -3.80
N MET A 151 1.73 -2.00 -4.55
CA MET A 151 1.24 -3.37 -4.29
C MET A 151 2.31 -4.41 -4.60
N VAL A 152 3.09 -4.25 -5.68
CA VAL A 152 4.19 -5.16 -6.03
C VAL A 152 5.25 -5.20 -4.94
N ILE A 153 5.75 -4.04 -4.49
CA ILE A 153 6.78 -3.98 -3.44
C ILE A 153 6.24 -4.50 -2.09
N SER A 154 4.95 -4.28 -1.81
CA SER A 154 4.28 -4.87 -0.65
C SER A 154 4.28 -6.40 -0.72
N GLY A 155 4.00 -6.98 -1.88
CA GLY A 155 4.08 -8.41 -2.12
C GLY A 155 5.50 -8.96 -1.96
N GLN A 156 6.53 -8.26 -2.50
CA GLN A 156 7.93 -8.61 -2.32
C GLN A 156 8.33 -8.60 -0.85
N LEU A 157 7.92 -7.57 -0.09
CA LEU A 157 8.20 -7.46 1.34
C LEU A 157 7.64 -8.67 2.10
N ILE A 158 6.40 -9.05 1.84
CA ILE A 158 5.77 -10.20 2.50
C ILE A 158 6.43 -11.51 2.07
N ALA A 159 6.74 -11.69 0.78
CA ALA A 159 7.45 -12.89 0.31
C ALA A 159 8.85 -13.03 0.94
N ALA A 160 9.55 -11.91 1.16
CA ALA A 160 10.83 -11.89 1.85
C ALA A 160 10.66 -12.16 3.36
N LEU A 161 9.67 -11.51 4.00
CA LEU A 161 9.41 -11.64 5.44
C LEU A 161 9.05 -13.07 5.84
N THR A 162 8.24 -13.75 5.02
CA THR A 162 7.74 -15.11 5.29
C THR A 162 8.55 -16.22 4.61
N SER A 163 9.60 -15.86 3.86
CA SER A 163 10.37 -16.80 3.02
C SER A 163 9.49 -17.59 2.03
N ASP A 164 8.39 -16.98 1.55
CA ASP A 164 7.44 -17.59 0.62
C ASP A 164 8.00 -17.57 -0.81
N HIS A 165 8.72 -18.65 -1.17
CA HIS A 165 9.30 -18.82 -2.50
C HIS A 165 8.22 -18.89 -3.60
N ALA A 166 7.06 -19.50 -3.32
CA ALA A 166 5.97 -19.60 -4.29
C ALA A 166 5.37 -18.22 -4.63
N LEU A 167 5.20 -17.38 -3.63
CA LEU A 167 4.77 -16.00 -3.83
C LEU A 167 5.83 -15.21 -4.61
N ARG A 168 7.10 -15.37 -4.28
CA ARG A 168 8.22 -14.70 -4.98
C ARG A 168 8.22 -15.03 -6.48
N GLU A 169 8.08 -16.30 -6.83
CA GLU A 169 8.03 -16.72 -8.25
C GLU A 169 6.80 -16.16 -8.98
N LYS A 170 5.65 -16.09 -8.34
CA LYS A 170 4.45 -15.44 -8.91
C LYS A 170 4.67 -13.93 -9.15
N ILE A 171 5.36 -13.25 -8.24
CA ILE A 171 5.67 -11.82 -8.36
C ILE A 171 6.62 -11.57 -9.53
N LYS A 172 7.62 -12.43 -9.76
CA LYS A 172 8.53 -12.32 -10.92
C LYS A 172 7.81 -12.35 -12.27
N GLN A 173 6.64 -12.98 -12.34
CA GLN A 173 5.83 -13.06 -13.56
C GLN A 173 4.97 -11.81 -13.81
N LEU A 174 4.87 -10.87 -12.84
CA LEU A 174 3.97 -9.73 -12.93
C LEU A 174 4.24 -8.82 -14.14
N PRO A 175 5.49 -8.51 -14.55
CA PRO A 175 5.72 -7.69 -15.73
C PRO A 175 5.07 -8.24 -16.98
N GLN A 176 5.24 -9.55 -17.23
CA GLN A 176 4.65 -10.26 -18.37
C GLN A 176 3.12 -10.28 -18.28
N ARG A 177 2.57 -10.53 -17.09
CA ARG A 177 1.13 -10.52 -16.85
C ARG A 177 0.52 -9.13 -17.06
N PHE A 178 1.20 -8.07 -16.63
CA PHE A 178 0.78 -6.70 -16.88
C PHE A 178 0.85 -6.35 -18.36
N SER A 179 1.91 -6.75 -19.07
CA SER A 179 2.02 -6.58 -20.52
C SER A 179 0.86 -7.28 -21.24
N HIS A 180 0.57 -8.51 -20.87
CA HIS A 180 -0.59 -9.25 -21.43
C HIS A 180 -1.91 -8.55 -21.13
N ALA A 181 -2.13 -8.09 -19.89
CA ALA A 181 -3.34 -7.36 -19.52
C ALA A 181 -3.56 -6.08 -20.34
N LEU A 182 -2.48 -5.41 -20.79
CA LEU A 182 -2.57 -4.23 -21.65
C LEU A 182 -3.04 -4.55 -23.08
N THR A 183 -2.90 -5.79 -23.54
CA THR A 183 -3.33 -6.25 -24.87
C THR A 183 -4.73 -6.87 -24.87
N CYS A 184 -5.30 -7.16 -23.69
CA CYS A 184 -6.63 -7.72 -23.58
C CYS A 184 -7.71 -6.71 -24.03
N ASP A 185 -8.78 -7.21 -24.63
CA ASP A 185 -9.97 -6.42 -24.92
C ASP A 185 -10.80 -6.21 -23.65
N TRP A 186 -10.85 -4.98 -23.19
CA TRP A 186 -11.63 -4.54 -22.03
C TRP A 186 -12.98 -3.92 -22.41
N SER A 187 -13.44 -4.07 -23.65
CA SER A 187 -14.70 -3.47 -24.15
C SER A 187 -15.92 -3.90 -23.34
N ALA A 188 -16.00 -5.18 -22.94
CA ALA A 188 -17.07 -5.68 -22.09
C ALA A 188 -17.15 -4.95 -20.73
N TRP A 189 -16.00 -4.62 -20.14
CA TRP A 189 -15.95 -3.81 -18.90
C TRP A 189 -16.42 -2.37 -19.11
N ARG A 190 -16.25 -1.80 -20.29
CA ARG A 190 -16.77 -0.48 -20.64
C ARG A 190 -18.30 -0.49 -20.68
N GLN A 191 -18.89 -1.53 -21.23
CA GLN A 191 -20.35 -1.72 -21.25
C GLN A 191 -20.91 -1.92 -19.85
N LEU A 192 -20.28 -2.73 -19.02
CA LEU A 192 -20.63 -2.89 -17.61
C LEU A 192 -20.54 -1.56 -16.83
N ARG A 193 -19.52 -0.73 -17.09
CA ARG A 193 -19.43 0.60 -16.49
C ARG A 193 -20.53 1.56 -16.94
N SER A 194 -20.94 1.54 -18.18
CA SER A 194 -22.05 2.39 -18.67
C SER A 194 -23.40 1.96 -18.09
N SER A 195 -23.61 0.66 -17.87
CA SER A 195 -24.74 0.13 -17.12
C SER A 195 -24.57 0.25 -15.60
N ALA A 196 -23.34 0.19 -15.08
CA ALA A 196 -22.98 0.37 -13.67
C ALA A 196 -22.83 1.86 -13.25
N CYS A 197 -23.05 2.81 -14.14
CA CYS A 197 -23.31 4.19 -13.72
C CYS A 197 -24.58 4.30 -12.85
N ARG A 198 -25.38 3.25 -12.77
CA ARG A 198 -26.37 3.01 -11.72
C ARG A 198 -25.78 2.50 -10.40
N VAL A 199 -24.52 2.10 -10.35
CA VAL A 199 -23.78 1.73 -9.11
C VAL A 199 -23.27 2.99 -8.35
N ARG A 200 -23.90 4.14 -8.50
CA ARG A 200 -23.88 5.16 -7.45
C ARG A 200 -24.50 4.68 -6.13
N ASN A 201 -24.87 3.41 -6.05
CA ASN A 201 -25.54 2.82 -4.90
C ASN A 201 -24.77 1.72 -4.18
N TRP A 202 -23.43 1.63 -4.35
CA TRP A 202 -22.66 0.70 -3.52
C TRP A 202 -22.89 0.95 -2.02
N ALA A 203 -22.95 2.20 -1.60
CA ALA A 203 -23.28 2.54 -0.23
C ALA A 203 -24.73 2.18 0.16
N ARG A 204 -25.68 2.22 -0.79
CA ARG A 204 -27.07 1.83 -0.53
C ARG A 204 -27.28 0.31 -0.51
N VAL A 205 -26.53 -0.45 -1.28
CA VAL A 205 -26.59 -1.93 -1.27
C VAL A 205 -26.07 -2.49 0.05
N TRP A 206 -25.04 -1.86 0.63
CA TRP A 206 -24.52 -2.28 1.95
C TRP A 206 -25.31 -1.77 3.15
N ILE A 207 -26.04 -0.68 3.03
CA ILE A 207 -26.83 -0.09 4.10
C ILE A 207 -28.33 -0.43 3.98
N GLY A 208 -28.77 -0.91 2.81
CA GLY A 208 -30.18 -1.01 2.45
C GLY A 208 -30.86 -2.38 2.60
N THR A 209 -30.17 -3.44 2.98
CA THR A 209 -30.77 -4.77 3.15
C THR A 209 -31.11 -5.14 4.61
N GLY A 210 -31.04 -4.17 5.53
CA GLY A 210 -31.28 -4.40 6.97
C GLY A 210 -32.58 -3.85 7.53
N ALA A 211 -33.44 -3.18 6.75
CA ALA A 211 -34.64 -2.56 7.31
C ALA A 211 -35.79 -2.45 6.31
N ARG A 212 -36.37 -3.58 5.94
CA ARG A 212 -37.80 -3.65 5.52
C ARG A 212 -38.17 -5.12 5.38
N ASP A 213 -38.70 -5.66 6.43
CA ASP A 213 -39.81 -6.61 6.46
C ASP A 213 -40.18 -6.85 7.92
N ARG A 214 -40.92 -5.93 8.49
CA ARG A 214 -41.89 -6.13 9.60
C ARG A 214 -42.85 -4.95 9.59
N ALA A 215 -43.93 -5.09 8.86
CA ALA A 215 -45.25 -4.58 9.17
C ALA A 215 -46.25 -5.38 8.35
#